data_d67756181d3a768bd3bcaade17a780b2
#
_entry.id   d67756181d3a768bd3bcaade17a780b2
#
_cell.length_a   1.000
_cell.length_b   1.000
_cell.length_c   1.000
_cell.angle_alpha   90.00
_cell.angle_beta   90.00
_cell.angle_gamma   90.00
#
_symmetry.space_group_name_H-M   'P 1'
#
loop_
_entity.id
_entity.type
_entity.pdbx_description
1 polymer ?
#
loop_
_entity_poly.entity_id
_entity_poly.type
_entity_poly.pdbx_seq_one_letter_code
_entity_poly.pdbx_strand_id
1 'polypeptide(L)' 'MIKLTKLDESTIAVSLDAIKYVEAMPDTLIIFLNGDSLIVRESVDELIEKSVQVKARIFRDTQQKSPGDRA' A
#
# COMPACT_ATOMS: atom_id res chain seq x y z
N MET A 1 -2.70 4.03 3.39
CA MET A 1 -2.50 2.64 3.85
C MET A 1 -3.16 1.64 2.93
N ILE A 2 -2.58 0.47 2.80
CA ILE A 2 -3.16 -0.61 2.04
C ILE A 2 -3.37 -1.81 2.93
N LYS A 3 -4.40 -2.59 2.64
CA LYS A 3 -4.68 -3.81 3.39
C LYS A 3 -4.05 -4.99 2.68
N LEU A 4 -3.34 -5.81 3.41
CA LEU A 4 -2.67 -6.99 2.88
C LEU A 4 -3.01 -8.20 3.75
N THR A 5 -2.76 -9.38 3.20
CA THR A 5 -3.04 -10.65 3.86
C THR A 5 -1.73 -11.32 4.22
N LYS A 6 -1.54 -11.57 5.50
CA LYS A 6 -0.35 -12.29 5.98
C LYS A 6 -0.50 -13.78 5.69
N LEU A 7 0.59 -14.52 5.86
CA LEU A 7 0.57 -15.96 5.57
C LEU A 7 -0.41 -16.72 6.48
N ASP A 8 -0.68 -16.23 7.67
CA ASP A 8 -1.62 -16.85 8.59
C ASP A 8 -3.06 -16.44 8.32
N GLU A 9 -3.32 -15.78 7.19
CA GLU A 9 -4.63 -15.32 6.73
C GLU A 9 -5.17 -14.11 7.50
N SER A 10 -4.39 -13.54 8.41
CA SER A 10 -4.82 -12.32 9.08
C SER A 10 -4.58 -11.11 8.18
N THR A 11 -5.35 -10.06 8.42
CA THR A 11 -5.24 -8.81 7.66
C THR A 11 -4.33 -7.82 8.38
N ILE A 12 -3.49 -7.16 7.63
CA ILE A 12 -2.63 -6.10 8.16
C ILE A 12 -2.76 -4.88 7.26
N ALA A 13 -2.76 -3.70 7.87
CA ALA A 13 -2.76 -2.44 7.13
C ALA A 13 -1.35 -1.87 7.18
N VAL A 14 -0.82 -1.52 6.02
CA VAL A 14 0.57 -1.08 5.89
C VAL A 14 0.60 0.28 5.23
N SER A 15 1.46 1.17 5.74
CA SER A 15 1.67 2.48 5.13
C SER A 15 2.57 2.34 3.91
N LEU A 16 2.14 2.88 2.78
CA LEU A 16 2.96 2.87 1.57
C LEU A 16 4.28 3.61 1.79
N ASP A 17 4.27 4.64 2.59
CA ASP A 17 5.46 5.45 2.84
C ASP A 17 6.52 4.72 3.66
N ALA A 18 6.15 3.63 4.30
CA ALA A 18 7.08 2.84 5.11
C ALA A 18 7.78 1.75 4.29
N ILE A 19 7.35 1.51 3.06
CA ILE A 19 7.88 0.44 2.23
C ILE A 19 9.10 0.93 1.46
N LYS A 20 10.20 0.19 1.57
CA LYS A 20 11.41 0.47 0.84
C LYS A 20 11.39 -0.20 -0.54
N TYR A 21 11.11 -1.49 -0.57
CA TYR A 21 10.96 -2.22 -1.82
C TYR A 21 10.22 -3.54 -1.57
N VAL A 22 9.84 -4.19 -2.66
CA VAL A 22 9.11 -5.46 -2.62
C VAL A 22 9.79 -6.44 -3.57
N GLU A 23 9.91 -7.70 -3.15
CA GLU A 23 10.46 -8.77 -3.97
C GLU A 23 9.44 -9.88 -4.13
N ALA A 24 9.46 -10.55 -5.29
CA ALA A 24 8.53 -11.64 -5.59
C ALA A 24 9.27 -12.95 -5.68
N MET A 25 9.65 -13.54 -4.50
CA MET A 25 10.47 -14.74 -4.59
C MET A 25 10.53 -15.50 -3.27
N PRO A 26 9.96 -16.68 -3.19
CA PRO A 26 8.87 -17.22 -4.00
C PRO A 26 7.54 -16.55 -3.69
N ASP A 27 7.42 -15.98 -2.49
CA ASP A 27 6.26 -15.21 -2.06
C ASP A 27 6.61 -13.73 -2.16
N THR A 28 5.59 -12.89 -1.96
CA THR A 28 5.80 -11.45 -1.98
C THR A 28 6.41 -11.03 -0.64
N LEU A 29 7.62 -10.51 -0.69
CA LEU A 29 8.35 -10.05 0.49
C LEU A 29 8.44 -8.52 0.45
N ILE A 30 7.95 -7.88 1.52
CA ILE A 30 7.99 -6.43 1.65
C ILE A 30 9.12 -6.08 2.62
N ILE A 31 10.00 -5.18 2.20
CA ILE A 31 11.06 -4.65 3.05
C ILE A 31 10.72 -3.22 3.41
N PHE A 32 10.72 -2.92 4.69
CA PHE A 32 10.37 -1.60 5.20
C PHE A 32 11.63 -0.74 5.40
N LEU A 33 11.42 0.56 5.46
CA LEU A 33 12.53 1.51 5.62
C LEU A 33 13.32 1.28 6.90
N ASN A 34 12.67 0.77 7.95
CA ASN A 34 13.36 0.49 9.21
C ASN A 34 14.10 -0.85 9.21
N GLY A 35 14.08 -1.58 8.10
CA GLY A 35 14.77 -2.87 8.00
C GLY A 35 13.90 -4.08 8.28
N ASP A 36 12.68 -3.88 8.75
CA ASP A 36 11.75 -4.99 8.96
C ASP A 36 11.30 -5.59 7.63
N SER A 37 10.82 -6.83 7.69
CA SER A 37 10.28 -7.49 6.51
C SER A 37 8.96 -8.16 6.83
N LEU A 38 8.16 -8.38 5.79
CA LEU A 38 6.84 -8.99 5.93
C LEU A 38 6.54 -9.78 4.65
N ILE A 39 6.06 -11.00 4.83
CA ILE A 39 5.63 -11.83 3.70
C ILE A 39 4.11 -11.78 3.62
N VAL A 40 3.59 -11.49 2.44
CA VAL A 40 2.15 -11.38 2.22
C VAL A 40 1.73 -12.28 1.07
N ARG A 41 0.42 -12.55 0.99
CA ARG A 41 -0.14 -13.41 -0.05
C ARG A 41 -0.39 -12.68 -1.36
N GLU A 42 -0.58 -11.39 -1.31
CA GLU A 42 -0.81 -10.61 -2.52
C GLU A 42 0.42 -10.65 -3.42
N SER A 43 0.22 -10.63 -4.73
CA SER A 43 1.31 -10.56 -5.68
C SER A 43 1.87 -9.14 -5.75
N VAL A 44 3.07 -9.01 -6.33
CA VAL A 44 3.66 -7.68 -6.54
C VAL A 44 2.73 -6.82 -7.40
N ASP A 45 2.13 -7.41 -8.43
CA ASP A 45 1.20 -6.69 -9.29
C ASP A 45 -0.02 -6.20 -8.51
N GLU A 46 -0.54 -7.02 -7.59
CA GLU A 46 -1.65 -6.60 -6.74
C GLU A 46 -1.25 -5.45 -5.81
N LEU A 47 -0.03 -5.49 -5.30
CA LEU A 47 0.48 -4.40 -4.45
C LEU A 47 0.57 -3.10 -5.24
N ILE A 48 1.07 -3.17 -6.47
CA ILE A 48 1.17 -2.01 -7.34
C ILE A 48 -0.23 -1.45 -7.60
N GLU A 49 -1.18 -2.31 -7.92
CA GLU A 49 -2.54 -1.89 -8.17
C GLU A 49 -3.16 -1.21 -6.95
N LYS A 50 -2.98 -1.80 -5.77
CA LYS A 50 -3.49 -1.20 -4.54
C LYS A 50 -2.88 0.16 -4.28
N SER A 51 -1.58 0.32 -4.54
CA SER A 51 -0.92 1.60 -4.31
C SER A 51 -1.43 2.66 -5.27
N VAL A 52 -1.69 2.29 -6.51
CA VAL A 52 -2.25 3.22 -7.50
C VAL A 52 -3.64 3.67 -7.06
N GLN A 53 -4.47 2.75 -6.59
CA GLN A 53 -5.82 3.07 -6.14
C GLN A 53 -5.81 4.04 -4.96
N VAL A 54 -4.91 3.83 -4.01
CA VAL A 54 -4.80 4.70 -2.85
C VAL A 54 -4.39 6.10 -3.29
N LYS A 55 -3.38 6.21 -4.16
CA LYS A 55 -2.92 7.51 -4.63
C LYS A 55 -3.99 8.22 -5.45
N ALA A 56 -4.70 7.50 -6.28
CA ALA A 56 -5.78 8.08 -7.08
C ALA A 56 -6.89 8.62 -6.18
N ARG A 57 -7.22 7.91 -5.11
CA ARG A 57 -8.25 8.35 -4.17
C ARG A 57 -7.82 9.63 -3.45
N ILE A 58 -6.58 9.69 -2.99
CA ILE A 58 -6.07 10.88 -2.33
C ILE A 58 -6.11 12.08 -3.27
N PHE A 59 -5.69 11.88 -4.50
CA PHE A 59 -5.69 12.94 -5.50
C PHE A 59 -7.11 13.43 -5.78
N ARG A 60 -8.07 12.52 -5.91
CA ARG A 60 -9.47 12.87 -6.14
C ARG A 60 -10.04 13.66 -4.98
N ASP A 61 -9.76 13.25 -3.76
CA ASP A 61 -10.23 13.94 -2.56
C ASP A 61 -9.68 15.35 -2.51
N THR A 62 -8.42 15.52 -2.86
CA THR A 62 -7.77 16.83 -2.89
C THR A 62 -8.46 17.73 -3.91
N GLN A 63 -8.79 17.20 -5.07
CA GLN A 63 -9.45 17.98 -6.11
C GLN A 63 -10.87 18.34 -5.74
N GLN A 64 -11.58 17.46 -5.05
CA GLN A 64 -12.93 17.73 -4.61
C GLN A 64 -12.98 18.82 -3.56
N LYS A 65 -11.89 19.01 -2.83
CA LYS A 65 -11.79 20.09 -1.86
C LYS A 65 -11.23 21.33 -2.53
N SER A 66 -11.91 21.78 -3.55
CA SER A 66 -11.49 22.97 -4.26
C SER A 66 -11.54 24.19 -3.32
N PRO A 67 -10.84 25.27 -3.68
CA PRO A 67 -10.90 26.48 -2.85
C PRO A 67 -12.29 26.98 -2.58
N GLY A 68 -13.20 26.81 -3.55
CA GLY A 68 -14.58 27.21 -3.35
C GLY A 68 -15.28 26.45 -2.25
N ASP A 69 -14.93 25.21 -2.07
CA ASP A 69 -15.56 24.38 -1.04
C ASP A 69 -15.19 24.79 0.36
N ARG A 70 -14.04 25.43 0.50
CA ARG A 70 -13.53 25.78 1.80
C ARG A 70 -13.61 27.26 2.09
N ALA A 71 -14.02 28.00 1.14
CA ALA A 71 -14.08 29.44 1.29
C ALA A 71 -15.08 29.86 2.35
#